data_3693defa5fb22c940a8c89d5627068b4
#
_entry.id   3693defa5fb22c940a8c89d5627068b4
#
_cell.length_a   1.000
_cell.length_b   1.000
_cell.length_c   1.000
_cell.angle_alpha   90.00
_cell.angle_beta   90.00
_cell.angle_gamma   90.00
#
_symmetry.space_group_name_H-M   'P 1'
#
loop_
_entity.id
_entity.type
_entity.pdbx_description
1 polymer ?
#
loop_
_entity_poly.entity_id
_entity_poly.type
_entity_poly.pdbx_seq_one_letter_code
_entity_poly.pdbx_strand_id
1 'polypeptide(L)'
;AAISFQIAQLAGYAWISGHAIGQRPVTLWGTIGAVTDKLRLLVLLGGRMFARVVLLALPFLAIIAIVWFTTLAGRDVNYYLSETPPEWRRALLAAGIAGAGFAFVLLAQFARWIFAMPIAMFHALKPADVLLASERMLEGRLLQSITPLLLWWLCLASLAALCLRVGHYLTDFAMSWAGVEPQRVLPLVALFMAVTIAFSFVYATLQFAGHQFLATRMYAERRAAPILLHAPADSVADATGARVGRPLLLAVLIVAALAALAMIFLLQHLDVREDVAVTAHRGASMRAPEN
;
A
#
# COMPACT_ATOMS: atom_id res chain seq x y z
N ALA A 1 14.14 2.67 5.26
CA ALA A 1 14.00 3.23 3.90
C ALA A 1 12.54 3.23 3.42
N ALA A 2 11.83 2.08 3.37
CA ALA A 2 10.45 1.99 2.85
C ALA A 2 9.45 2.89 3.60
N ILE A 3 9.45 2.88 4.92
CA ILE A 3 8.55 3.71 5.75
C ILE A 3 8.80 5.20 5.52
N SER A 4 10.06 5.61 5.44
CA SER A 4 10.41 7.03 5.20
C SER A 4 9.96 7.48 3.82
N PHE A 5 10.04 6.62 2.82
CA PHE A 5 9.55 6.91 1.47
C PHE A 5 8.02 7.05 1.45
N GLN A 6 7.28 6.14 2.08
CA GLN A 6 5.82 6.24 2.19
C GLN A 6 5.36 7.52 2.89
N ILE A 7 6.03 7.89 3.97
CA ILE A 7 5.70 9.13 4.70
C ILE A 7 5.96 10.36 3.84
N ALA A 8 7.08 10.41 3.10
CA ALA A 8 7.37 11.47 2.17
C ALA A 8 6.33 11.56 1.04
N GLN A 9 5.89 10.43 0.52
CA GLN A 9 4.83 10.34 -0.48
C GLN A 9 3.49 10.89 0.07
N LEU A 10 3.08 10.47 1.26
CA LEU A 10 1.86 10.97 1.91
C LEU A 10 1.93 12.47 2.19
N ALA A 11 3.10 12.98 2.60
CA ALA A 11 3.34 14.40 2.79
C ALA A 11 3.22 15.19 1.47
N GLY A 12 3.76 14.64 0.38
CA GLY A 12 3.61 15.21 -0.96
C GLY A 12 2.14 15.30 -1.40
N TYR A 13 1.37 14.23 -1.19
CA TYR A 13 -0.08 14.26 -1.49
C TYR A 13 -0.83 15.25 -0.60
N ALA A 14 -0.50 15.37 0.69
CA ALA A 14 -1.11 16.36 1.58
C ALA A 14 -0.79 17.79 1.11
N TRP A 15 0.44 18.05 0.67
CA TRP A 15 0.86 19.34 0.13
C TRP A 15 0.09 19.70 -1.14
N ILE A 16 0.03 18.79 -2.13
CA ILE A 16 -0.72 18.99 -3.38
C ILE A 16 -2.20 19.22 -3.08
N SER A 17 -2.79 18.43 -2.18
CA SER A 17 -4.20 18.53 -1.79
C SER A 17 -4.51 19.89 -1.15
N GLY A 18 -3.64 20.39 -0.27
CA GLY A 18 -3.81 21.69 0.35
C GLY A 18 -3.75 22.84 -0.65
N HIS A 19 -2.86 22.77 -1.64
CA HIS A 19 -2.79 23.75 -2.73
C HIS A 19 -4.01 23.68 -3.62
N ALA A 20 -4.48 22.48 -3.97
CA ALA A 20 -5.69 22.30 -4.76
C ALA A 20 -6.93 22.87 -4.07
N ILE A 21 -7.08 22.64 -2.77
CA ILE A 21 -8.17 23.20 -1.95
C ILE A 21 -8.06 24.73 -1.87
N GLY A 22 -6.84 25.26 -1.74
CA GLY A 22 -6.57 26.70 -1.73
C GLY A 22 -6.58 27.37 -3.11
N GLN A 23 -6.89 26.61 -4.18
CA GLN A 23 -6.83 27.08 -5.59
C GLN A 23 -5.49 27.72 -5.97
N ARG A 24 -4.39 27.20 -5.43
CA ARG A 24 -3.04 27.68 -5.72
C ARG A 24 -2.33 26.73 -6.68
N PRO A 25 -1.54 27.25 -7.63
CA PRO A 25 -0.74 26.40 -8.49
C PRO A 25 0.28 25.61 -7.67
N VAL A 26 0.49 24.37 -8.06
CA VAL A 26 1.49 23.50 -7.48
C VAL A 26 2.40 22.97 -8.58
N THR A 27 3.70 22.98 -8.32
CA THR A 27 4.69 22.38 -9.21
C THR A 27 5.30 21.13 -8.57
N LEU A 28 5.78 20.22 -9.39
CA LEU A 28 6.46 19.01 -8.91
C LEU A 28 7.67 19.38 -8.04
N TRP A 29 8.49 20.32 -8.52
CA TRP A 29 9.69 20.76 -7.79
C TRP A 29 9.35 21.49 -6.49
N GLY A 30 8.30 22.31 -6.49
CA GLY A 30 7.79 22.95 -5.26
C GLY A 30 7.31 21.92 -4.23
N THR A 31 6.66 20.83 -4.69
CA THR A 31 6.25 19.73 -3.80
C THR A 31 7.47 18.99 -3.24
N ILE A 32 8.46 18.66 -4.06
CA ILE A 32 9.69 18.00 -3.63
C ILE A 32 10.43 18.89 -2.63
N GLY A 33 10.57 20.19 -2.91
CA GLY A 33 11.17 21.17 -2.01
C GLY A 33 10.47 21.20 -0.66
N ALA A 34 9.16 21.37 -0.64
CA ALA A 34 8.37 21.42 0.59
C ALA A 34 8.47 20.15 1.45
N VAL A 35 8.53 18.97 0.80
CA VAL A 35 8.73 17.69 1.50
C VAL A 35 10.16 17.58 2.04
N THR A 36 11.16 18.01 1.26
CA THR A 36 12.59 17.96 1.65
C THR A 36 12.87 18.87 2.84
N ASP A 37 12.31 20.09 2.86
CA ASP A 37 12.46 21.03 3.96
C ASP A 37 11.92 20.48 5.27
N LYS A 38 10.89 19.63 5.19
CA LYS A 38 10.28 18.97 6.36
C LYS A 38 10.75 17.54 6.59
N LEU A 39 11.73 17.06 5.85
CA LEU A 39 12.14 15.66 5.89
C LEU A 39 12.51 15.19 7.30
N ARG A 40 13.25 16.00 8.06
CA ARG A 40 13.59 15.68 9.45
C ARG A 40 12.36 15.52 10.33
N LEU A 41 11.39 16.42 10.21
CA LEU A 41 10.10 16.33 10.93
C LEU A 41 9.38 15.06 10.56
N LEU A 42 9.26 14.77 9.26
CA LEU A 42 8.53 13.61 8.72
C LEU A 42 9.17 12.28 9.15
N VAL A 43 10.50 12.18 9.12
CA VAL A 43 11.21 10.96 9.57
C VAL A 43 11.01 10.74 11.08
N LEU A 44 11.12 11.79 11.89
CA LEU A 44 10.88 11.69 13.34
C LEU A 44 9.41 11.39 13.67
N LEU A 45 8.47 11.95 12.92
CA LEU A 45 7.05 11.67 13.04
C LEU A 45 6.77 10.20 12.73
N GLY A 46 7.29 9.70 11.60
CA GLY A 46 7.18 8.30 11.21
C GLY A 46 7.80 7.34 12.20
N GLY A 47 8.98 7.67 12.72
CA GLY A 47 9.62 6.89 13.78
C GLY A 47 8.77 6.78 15.04
N ARG A 48 8.11 7.87 15.45
CA ARG A 48 7.18 7.86 16.59
C ARG A 48 5.90 7.07 16.32
N MET A 49 5.32 7.22 15.12
CA MET A 49 4.17 6.41 14.72
C MET A 49 4.52 4.93 14.75
N PHE A 50 5.66 4.56 14.17
CA PHE A 50 6.16 3.19 14.17
C PHE A 50 6.40 2.66 15.59
N ALA A 51 7.08 3.42 16.44
CA ALA A 51 7.33 3.04 17.83
C ALA A 51 6.01 2.79 18.60
N ARG A 52 4.99 3.64 18.41
CA ARG A 52 3.66 3.42 19.00
C ARG A 52 2.99 2.15 18.47
N VAL A 53 3.07 1.86 17.17
CA VAL A 53 2.55 0.62 16.59
C VAL A 53 3.23 -0.60 17.19
N VAL A 54 4.56 -0.59 17.32
CA VAL A 54 5.32 -1.67 17.95
C VAL A 54 4.90 -1.86 19.42
N LEU A 55 4.80 -0.79 20.19
CA LEU A 55 4.35 -0.86 21.58
C LEU A 55 2.93 -1.43 21.71
N LEU A 56 2.02 -1.05 20.81
CA LEU A 56 0.66 -1.58 20.78
C LEU A 56 0.62 -3.05 20.34
N ALA A 57 1.58 -3.51 19.55
CA ALA A 57 1.67 -4.91 19.13
C ALA A 57 2.16 -5.86 20.23
N LEU A 58 2.98 -5.35 21.18
CA LEU A 58 3.62 -6.19 22.21
C LEU A 58 2.66 -7.08 22.98
N PRO A 59 1.51 -6.61 23.53
CA PRO A 59 0.61 -7.47 24.29
C PRO A 59 0.00 -8.58 23.42
N PHE A 60 -0.30 -8.31 22.15
CA PHE A 60 -0.86 -9.30 21.24
C PHE A 60 0.20 -10.33 20.81
N LEU A 61 1.42 -9.91 20.57
CA LEU A 61 2.56 -10.80 20.32
C LEU A 61 2.85 -11.68 21.54
N ALA A 62 2.74 -11.12 22.74
CA ALA A 62 2.89 -11.91 23.98
C ALA A 62 1.81 -12.99 24.09
N ILE A 63 0.54 -12.68 23.78
CA ILE A 63 -0.54 -13.68 23.75
C ILE A 63 -0.22 -14.79 22.76
N ILE A 64 0.19 -14.45 21.53
CA ILE A 64 0.55 -15.41 20.48
C ILE A 64 1.74 -16.27 20.93
N ALA A 65 2.76 -15.67 21.54
CA ALA A 65 3.91 -16.40 22.08
C ALA A 65 3.51 -17.36 23.20
N ILE A 66 2.67 -16.92 24.14
CA ILE A 66 2.16 -17.80 25.21
C ILE A 66 1.41 -18.99 24.62
N VAL A 67 0.49 -18.75 23.70
CA VAL A 67 -0.26 -19.82 23.00
C VAL A 67 0.69 -20.78 22.29
N TRP A 68 1.70 -20.26 21.59
CA TRP A 68 2.70 -21.09 20.93
C TRP A 68 3.44 -22.00 21.91
N PHE A 69 4.03 -21.42 22.95
CA PHE A 69 4.85 -22.17 23.92
C PHE A 69 4.05 -23.15 24.79
N THR A 70 2.78 -22.83 25.08
CA THR A 70 1.96 -23.70 25.92
C THR A 70 1.23 -24.80 25.15
N THR A 71 0.93 -24.59 23.86
CA THR A 71 0.08 -25.53 23.11
C THR A 71 0.75 -26.15 21.88
N LEU A 72 1.73 -25.49 21.27
CA LEU A 72 2.27 -25.92 19.98
C LEU A 72 3.77 -26.27 20.01
N ALA A 73 4.51 -25.92 21.06
CA ALA A 73 5.97 -26.12 21.11
C ALA A 73 6.39 -27.61 21.18
N GLY A 74 5.46 -28.52 21.45
CA GLY A 74 5.78 -29.95 21.65
C GLY A 74 5.91 -30.79 20.38
N ARG A 75 5.54 -30.27 19.20
CA ARG A 75 5.53 -31.02 17.93
C ARG A 75 5.92 -30.14 16.74
N ASP A 76 6.28 -30.81 15.63
CA ASP A 76 6.63 -30.13 14.39
C ASP A 76 5.40 -29.43 13.75
N VAL A 77 5.64 -28.31 13.07
CA VAL A 77 4.63 -27.55 12.34
C VAL A 77 3.91 -28.41 11.31
N ASN A 78 4.63 -29.29 10.62
CA ASN A 78 4.05 -30.20 9.62
C ASN A 78 2.99 -31.13 10.23
N TYR A 79 3.18 -31.59 11.47
CA TYR A 79 2.17 -32.37 12.17
C TYR A 79 0.86 -31.59 12.35
N TYR A 80 0.95 -30.33 12.77
CA TYR A 80 -0.24 -29.50 12.97
C TYR A 80 -0.97 -29.16 11.67
N LEU A 81 -0.23 -29.03 10.54
CA LEU A 81 -0.81 -28.76 9.25
C LEU A 81 -1.47 -30.00 8.61
N SER A 82 -0.89 -31.20 8.85
CA SER A 82 -1.42 -32.45 8.27
C SER A 82 -2.58 -33.02 9.08
N GLU A 83 -2.43 -33.08 10.42
CA GLU A 83 -3.39 -33.77 11.30
C GLU A 83 -4.47 -32.84 11.85
N THR A 84 -4.25 -31.51 11.80
CA THR A 84 -5.17 -30.47 12.29
C THR A 84 -5.81 -30.80 13.66
N PRO A 85 -5.01 -31.15 14.69
CA PRO A 85 -5.52 -31.60 15.96
C PRO A 85 -6.30 -30.47 16.71
N PRO A 86 -7.10 -30.80 17.74
CA PRO A 86 -7.90 -29.82 18.48
C PRO A 86 -7.08 -28.67 19.09
N GLU A 87 -5.83 -28.95 19.47
CA GLU A 87 -4.88 -27.95 20.01
C GLU A 87 -4.57 -26.91 18.94
N TRP A 88 -4.37 -27.31 17.70
CA TRP A 88 -4.12 -26.41 16.57
C TRP A 88 -5.28 -25.47 16.31
N ARG A 89 -6.52 -26.01 16.32
CA ARG A 89 -7.73 -25.21 16.12
C ARG A 89 -7.92 -24.20 17.25
N ARG A 90 -7.67 -24.57 18.49
CA ARG A 90 -7.71 -23.65 19.65
C ARG A 90 -6.65 -22.57 19.55
N ALA A 91 -5.43 -22.92 19.15
CA ALA A 91 -4.34 -21.98 18.96
C ALA A 91 -4.65 -20.98 17.81
N LEU A 92 -5.20 -21.46 16.68
CA LEU A 92 -5.64 -20.60 15.58
C LEU A 92 -6.76 -19.66 15.99
N LEU A 93 -7.72 -20.12 16.77
CA LEU A 93 -8.81 -19.28 17.31
C LEU A 93 -8.25 -18.19 18.22
N ALA A 94 -7.38 -18.55 19.16
CA ALA A 94 -6.73 -17.60 20.07
C ALA A 94 -5.88 -16.56 19.29
N ALA A 95 -5.08 -17.02 18.33
CA ALA A 95 -4.29 -16.14 17.47
C ALA A 95 -5.18 -15.24 16.61
N GLY A 96 -6.30 -15.77 16.10
CA GLY A 96 -7.30 -15.00 15.33
C GLY A 96 -7.96 -13.90 16.16
N ILE A 97 -8.35 -14.21 17.41
CA ILE A 97 -8.91 -13.22 18.35
C ILE A 97 -7.88 -12.15 18.69
N ALA A 98 -6.64 -12.55 19.00
CA ALA A 98 -5.54 -11.62 19.28
C ALA A 98 -5.26 -10.72 18.05
N GLY A 99 -5.19 -11.32 16.86
CA GLY A 99 -4.99 -10.59 15.60
C GLY A 99 -6.13 -9.60 15.31
N ALA A 100 -7.38 -10.01 15.50
CA ALA A 100 -8.55 -9.13 15.33
C ALA A 100 -8.54 -7.98 16.36
N GLY A 101 -8.20 -8.27 17.61
CA GLY A 101 -8.03 -7.26 18.66
C GLY A 101 -6.93 -6.26 18.32
N PHE A 102 -5.78 -6.73 17.85
CA PHE A 102 -4.69 -5.87 17.40
C PHE A 102 -5.11 -5.01 16.20
N ALA A 103 -5.76 -5.61 15.20
CA ALA A 103 -6.25 -4.87 14.03
C ALA A 103 -7.23 -3.76 14.43
N PHE A 104 -8.15 -4.03 15.36
CA PHE A 104 -9.07 -3.03 15.88
C PHE A 104 -8.35 -1.86 16.58
N VAL A 105 -7.40 -2.16 17.48
CA VAL A 105 -6.59 -1.15 18.18
C VAL A 105 -5.76 -0.34 17.18
N LEU A 106 -5.18 -1.00 16.19
CA LEU A 106 -4.39 -0.36 15.14
C LEU A 106 -5.24 0.58 14.28
N LEU A 107 -6.42 0.14 13.84
CA LEU A 107 -7.36 0.98 13.10
C LEU A 107 -7.81 2.20 13.91
N ALA A 108 -8.13 2.02 15.19
CA ALA A 108 -8.47 3.13 16.08
C ALA A 108 -7.31 4.12 16.22
N GLN A 109 -6.07 3.63 16.29
CA GLN A 109 -4.88 4.48 16.37
C GLN A 109 -4.62 5.22 15.05
N PHE A 110 -4.71 4.56 13.89
CA PHE A 110 -4.59 5.23 12.59
C PHE A 110 -5.69 6.27 12.37
N ALA A 111 -6.91 5.98 12.82
CA ALA A 111 -8.01 6.93 12.79
C ALA A 111 -7.67 8.23 13.54
N ARG A 112 -6.99 8.15 14.69
CA ARG A 112 -6.54 9.32 15.47
C ARG A 112 -5.44 10.13 14.76
N TRP A 113 -4.73 9.55 13.80
CA TRP A 113 -3.64 10.17 13.07
C TRP A 113 -4.04 10.70 11.69
N ILE A 114 -5.32 10.67 11.33
CA ILE A 114 -5.83 11.10 10.02
C ILE A 114 -5.29 12.49 9.61
N PHE A 115 -5.24 13.43 10.56
CA PHE A 115 -4.79 14.80 10.30
C PHE A 115 -3.30 15.02 10.52
N ALA A 116 -2.54 13.99 10.90
CA ALA A 116 -1.11 14.14 11.20
C ALA A 116 -0.31 14.68 10.00
N MET A 117 -0.57 14.18 8.79
CA MET A 117 0.15 14.64 7.58
C MET A 117 -0.20 16.08 7.19
N PRO A 118 -1.48 16.49 7.07
CA PRO A 118 -1.83 17.88 6.87
C PRO A 118 -1.22 18.81 7.94
N ILE A 119 -1.31 18.44 9.22
CA ILE A 119 -0.73 19.25 10.30
C ILE A 119 0.79 19.38 10.14
N ALA A 120 1.49 18.28 9.87
CA ALA A 120 2.95 18.29 9.68
C ALA A 120 3.37 19.19 8.51
N MET A 121 2.61 19.17 7.41
CA MET A 121 2.95 19.94 6.22
C MET A 121 2.66 21.43 6.38
N PHE A 122 1.55 21.80 7.04
CA PHE A 122 1.10 23.19 7.09
C PHE A 122 1.42 23.92 8.40
N HIS A 123 2.04 23.24 9.38
CA HIS A 123 2.46 23.85 10.64
C HIS A 123 3.91 23.59 10.99
N ALA A 124 4.49 24.52 11.77
CA ALA A 124 5.82 24.40 12.35
C ALA A 124 5.72 23.81 13.76
N LEU A 125 5.28 22.55 13.89
CA LEU A 125 5.14 21.86 15.17
C LEU A 125 6.21 20.78 15.34
N LYS A 126 6.48 20.43 16.60
CA LYS A 126 7.34 19.26 16.90
C LYS A 126 6.57 17.95 16.59
N PRO A 127 7.25 16.85 16.28
CA PRO A 127 6.58 15.59 15.92
C PRO A 127 5.60 15.05 16.98
N ALA A 128 5.86 15.30 18.28
CA ALA A 128 4.95 14.92 19.35
C ALA A 128 3.65 15.73 19.32
N ASP A 129 3.78 17.03 19.09
CA ASP A 129 2.67 17.96 19.11
C ASP A 129 1.76 17.77 17.88
N VAL A 130 2.33 17.34 16.74
CA VAL A 130 1.58 16.96 15.53
C VAL A 130 0.58 15.84 15.82
N LEU A 131 1.04 14.75 16.47
CA LEU A 131 0.16 13.61 16.80
C LEU A 131 -0.91 14.02 17.80
N LEU A 132 -0.52 14.75 18.84
CA LEU A 132 -1.45 15.23 19.86
C LEU A 132 -2.49 16.20 19.27
N ALA A 133 -2.07 17.10 18.37
CA ALA A 133 -2.99 18.02 17.69
C ALA A 133 -3.98 17.25 16.81
N SER A 134 -3.52 16.20 16.09
CA SER A 134 -4.41 15.33 15.31
C SER A 134 -5.43 14.63 16.20
N GLU A 135 -5.00 14.05 17.32
CA GLU A 135 -5.88 13.38 18.29
C GLU A 135 -6.94 14.34 18.84
N ARG A 136 -6.55 15.54 19.29
CA ARG A 136 -7.48 16.57 19.81
C ARG A 136 -8.51 17.03 18.79
N MET A 137 -8.12 17.17 17.52
CA MET A 137 -9.05 17.59 16.46
C MET A 137 -10.15 16.55 16.19
N LEU A 138 -9.94 15.31 16.62
CA LEU A 138 -10.87 14.18 16.43
C LEU A 138 -11.74 13.91 17.65
N GLU A 139 -11.44 14.53 18.79
CA GLU A 139 -12.23 14.35 20.02
C GLU A 139 -13.71 14.71 19.77
N GLY A 140 -14.58 13.75 20.12
CA GLY A 140 -16.04 13.87 19.95
C GLY A 140 -16.55 13.78 18.49
N ARG A 141 -15.65 13.71 17.48
CA ARG A 141 -16.03 13.72 16.05
C ARG A 141 -15.38 12.60 15.23
N LEU A 142 -14.95 11.52 15.89
CA LEU A 142 -14.21 10.43 15.26
C LEU A 142 -15.01 9.79 14.11
N LEU A 143 -16.28 9.45 14.35
CA LEU A 143 -17.14 8.83 13.35
C LEU A 143 -17.35 9.73 12.12
N GLN A 144 -17.59 11.02 12.32
CA GLN A 144 -17.75 11.97 11.22
C GLN A 144 -16.50 12.08 10.35
N SER A 145 -15.32 11.83 10.91
CA SER A 145 -14.04 11.87 10.20
C SER A 145 -13.73 10.57 9.48
N ILE A 146 -14.09 9.45 10.08
CA ILE A 146 -13.79 8.13 9.51
C ILE A 146 -14.77 7.78 8.40
N THR A 147 -16.03 8.15 8.51
CA THR A 147 -17.07 7.78 7.53
C THR A 147 -16.71 8.12 6.09
N PRO A 148 -16.29 9.33 5.71
CA PRO A 148 -15.91 9.64 4.34
C PRO A 148 -14.72 8.80 3.84
N LEU A 149 -13.77 8.52 4.73
CA LEU A 149 -12.62 7.68 4.41
C LEU A 149 -13.02 6.22 4.22
N LEU A 150 -13.89 5.69 5.07
CA LEU A 150 -14.41 4.32 4.92
C LEU A 150 -15.21 4.18 3.62
N LEU A 151 -16.05 5.16 3.28
CA LEU A 151 -16.79 5.16 2.02
C LEU A 151 -15.84 5.21 0.82
N TRP A 152 -14.79 6.02 0.88
CA TRP A 152 -13.75 6.06 -0.14
C TRP A 152 -13.06 4.69 -0.31
N TRP A 153 -12.63 4.08 0.79
CA TRP A 153 -11.98 2.78 0.77
C TRP A 153 -12.91 1.68 0.27
N LEU A 154 -14.18 1.71 0.67
CA LEU A 154 -15.19 0.77 0.20
C LEU A 154 -15.44 0.91 -1.31
N CYS A 155 -15.55 2.14 -1.80
CA CYS A 155 -15.70 2.44 -3.22
C CYS A 155 -14.51 1.89 -4.03
N LEU A 156 -13.28 2.16 -3.57
CA LEU A 156 -12.07 1.64 -4.21
C LEU A 156 -11.97 0.11 -4.15
N ALA A 157 -12.32 -0.50 -3.01
CA ALA A 157 -12.33 -1.96 -2.87
C ALA A 157 -13.35 -2.60 -3.81
N SER A 158 -14.54 -2.00 -3.95
CA SER A 158 -15.58 -2.46 -4.90
C SER A 158 -15.09 -2.34 -6.34
N LEU A 159 -14.45 -1.23 -6.69
CA LEU A 159 -13.85 -1.02 -8.02
C LEU A 159 -12.75 -2.06 -8.30
N ALA A 160 -11.87 -2.30 -7.33
CA ALA A 160 -10.81 -3.31 -7.47
C ALA A 160 -11.39 -4.72 -7.64
N ALA A 161 -12.40 -5.08 -6.85
CA ALA A 161 -13.08 -6.38 -6.97
C ALA A 161 -13.74 -6.55 -8.35
N LEU A 162 -14.36 -5.49 -8.88
CA LEU A 162 -14.93 -5.51 -10.22
C LEU A 162 -13.85 -5.67 -11.29
N CYS A 163 -12.78 -4.89 -11.21
CA CYS A 163 -11.66 -4.98 -12.16
C CYS A 163 -10.98 -6.36 -12.12
N LEU A 164 -10.79 -6.93 -10.93
CA LEU A 164 -10.25 -8.28 -10.79
C LEU A 164 -11.16 -9.35 -11.41
N ARG A 165 -12.47 -9.24 -11.23
CA ARG A 165 -13.42 -10.16 -11.88
C ARG A 165 -13.38 -10.05 -13.39
N VAL A 166 -13.45 -8.83 -13.92
CA VAL A 166 -13.36 -8.59 -15.37
C VAL A 166 -12.01 -9.11 -15.91
N GLY A 167 -10.92 -8.82 -15.21
CA GLY A 167 -9.58 -9.32 -15.54
C GLY A 167 -9.53 -10.86 -15.58
N HIS A 168 -10.14 -11.53 -14.62
CA HIS A 168 -10.21 -12.99 -14.57
C HIS A 168 -10.96 -13.56 -15.79
N TYR A 169 -12.16 -13.04 -16.09
CA TYR A 169 -12.91 -13.46 -17.27
C TYR A 169 -12.15 -13.22 -18.58
N LEU A 170 -11.45 -12.07 -18.70
CA LEU A 170 -10.66 -11.77 -19.89
C LEU A 170 -9.46 -12.73 -20.00
N THR A 171 -8.84 -13.07 -18.89
CA THR A 171 -7.73 -14.03 -18.86
C THR A 171 -8.20 -15.41 -19.26
N ASP A 172 -9.30 -15.91 -18.70
CA ASP A 172 -9.86 -17.22 -19.04
C ASP A 172 -10.25 -17.30 -20.54
N PHE A 173 -10.89 -16.24 -21.04
CA PHE A 173 -11.23 -16.16 -22.47
C PHE A 173 -9.97 -16.15 -23.36
N ALA A 174 -8.98 -15.33 -23.03
CA ALA A 174 -7.75 -15.24 -23.79
C ALA A 174 -6.94 -16.56 -23.78
N MET A 175 -6.88 -17.23 -22.62
CA MET A 175 -6.22 -18.52 -22.47
C MET A 175 -6.95 -19.63 -23.23
N SER A 176 -8.28 -19.64 -23.23
CA SER A 176 -9.08 -20.60 -24.02
C SER A 176 -8.82 -20.43 -25.52
N TRP A 177 -8.62 -19.18 -25.98
CA TRP A 177 -8.30 -18.88 -27.38
C TRP A 177 -6.86 -19.23 -27.74
N ALA A 178 -5.89 -19.00 -26.81
CA ALA A 178 -4.47 -19.28 -27.07
C ALA A 178 -4.15 -20.79 -27.10
N GLY A 179 -4.96 -21.61 -26.41
CA GLY A 179 -4.71 -23.03 -26.27
C GLY A 179 -3.44 -23.29 -25.46
N VAL A 180 -2.70 -24.34 -25.82
CA VAL A 180 -1.45 -24.76 -25.12
C VAL A 180 -0.18 -24.32 -25.89
N GLU A 181 -0.32 -23.52 -26.95
CA GLU A 181 0.82 -23.09 -27.74
C GLU A 181 1.64 -22.00 -27.02
N PRO A 182 2.91 -22.25 -26.63
CA PRO A 182 3.73 -21.30 -25.90
C PRO A 182 3.89 -19.95 -26.62
N GLN A 183 3.96 -19.96 -27.94
CA GLN A 183 4.08 -18.77 -28.78
C GLN A 183 2.91 -17.80 -28.63
N ARG A 184 1.71 -18.28 -28.28
CA ARG A 184 0.51 -17.48 -28.03
C ARG A 184 0.33 -17.17 -26.56
N VAL A 185 0.63 -18.11 -25.68
CA VAL A 185 0.44 -17.97 -24.24
C VAL A 185 1.41 -16.95 -23.64
N LEU A 186 2.70 -17.01 -23.99
CA LEU A 186 3.72 -16.12 -23.41
C LEU A 186 3.44 -14.62 -23.61
N PRO A 187 3.10 -14.14 -24.83
CA PRO A 187 2.75 -12.73 -25.03
C PRO A 187 1.50 -12.30 -24.26
N LEU A 188 0.50 -13.19 -24.13
CA LEU A 188 -0.70 -12.90 -23.35
C LEU A 188 -0.39 -12.77 -21.86
N VAL A 189 0.39 -13.67 -21.28
CA VAL A 189 0.84 -13.57 -19.90
C VAL A 189 1.61 -12.28 -19.67
N ALA A 190 2.54 -11.93 -20.55
CA ALA A 190 3.29 -10.69 -20.46
C ALA A 190 2.37 -9.45 -20.52
N LEU A 191 1.37 -9.46 -21.41
CA LEU A 191 0.37 -8.39 -21.52
C LEU A 191 -0.45 -8.26 -20.23
N PHE A 192 -0.99 -9.37 -19.70
CA PHE A 192 -1.77 -9.35 -18.46
C PHE A 192 -0.93 -8.90 -17.26
N MET A 193 0.34 -9.30 -17.17
CA MET A 193 1.25 -8.80 -16.15
C MET A 193 1.45 -7.28 -16.27
N ALA A 194 1.71 -6.78 -17.48
CA ALA A 194 1.89 -5.34 -17.69
C ALA A 194 0.64 -4.54 -17.32
N VAL A 195 -0.55 -5.01 -17.73
CA VAL A 195 -1.84 -4.39 -17.37
C VAL A 195 -2.06 -4.42 -15.87
N THR A 196 -1.76 -5.53 -15.20
CA THR A 196 -1.91 -5.67 -13.74
C THR A 196 -0.97 -4.71 -12.99
N ILE A 197 0.27 -4.57 -13.43
CA ILE A 197 1.23 -3.61 -12.87
C ILE A 197 0.73 -2.18 -13.05
N ALA A 198 0.31 -1.81 -14.25
CA ALA A 198 -0.22 -0.48 -14.54
C ALA A 198 -1.47 -0.17 -13.71
N PHE A 199 -2.42 -1.12 -13.63
CA PHE A 199 -3.61 -1.00 -12.80
C PHE A 199 -3.25 -0.84 -11.32
N SER A 200 -2.32 -1.65 -10.80
CA SER A 200 -1.89 -1.59 -9.40
C SER A 200 -1.26 -0.24 -9.07
N PHE A 201 -0.48 0.33 -9.98
CA PHE A 201 0.11 1.66 -9.82
C PHE A 201 -0.95 2.76 -9.77
N VAL A 202 -1.90 2.76 -10.71
CA VAL A 202 -3.01 3.73 -10.75
C VAL A 202 -3.88 3.59 -9.50
N TYR A 203 -4.24 2.37 -9.14
CA TYR A 203 -5.04 2.07 -7.95
C TYR A 203 -4.37 2.55 -6.66
N ALA A 204 -3.09 2.25 -6.46
CA ALA A 204 -2.34 2.71 -5.31
C ALA A 204 -2.25 4.24 -5.25
N THR A 205 -2.04 4.89 -6.41
CA THR A 205 -2.01 6.35 -6.49
C THR A 205 -3.36 6.96 -6.10
N LEU A 206 -4.47 6.45 -6.64
CA LEU A 206 -5.82 6.90 -6.30
C LEU A 206 -6.12 6.68 -4.81
N GLN A 207 -5.72 5.54 -4.26
CA GLN A 207 -5.91 5.19 -2.87
C GLN A 207 -5.25 6.20 -1.92
N PHE A 208 -3.97 6.48 -2.13
CA PHE A 208 -3.21 7.38 -1.27
C PHE A 208 -3.55 8.85 -1.52
N ALA A 209 -3.66 9.28 -2.77
CA ALA A 209 -3.99 10.65 -3.13
C ALA A 209 -5.40 11.03 -2.66
N GLY A 210 -6.40 10.18 -2.92
CA GLY A 210 -7.79 10.42 -2.50
C GLY A 210 -7.94 10.42 -0.98
N HIS A 211 -7.27 9.50 -0.28
CA HIS A 211 -7.23 9.50 1.18
C HIS A 211 -6.66 10.82 1.73
N GLN A 212 -5.51 11.26 1.22
CA GLN A 212 -4.88 12.49 1.67
C GLN A 212 -5.68 13.74 1.27
N PHE A 213 -6.33 13.73 0.12
CA PHE A 213 -7.23 14.81 -0.29
C PHE A 213 -8.41 14.96 0.67
N LEU A 214 -9.09 13.85 1.00
CA LEU A 214 -10.21 13.86 1.94
C LEU A 214 -9.76 14.29 3.34
N ALA A 215 -8.64 13.76 3.84
CA ALA A 215 -8.07 14.12 5.13
C ALA A 215 -7.72 15.61 5.18
N THR A 216 -7.07 16.15 4.14
CA THR A 216 -6.67 17.55 4.05
C THR A 216 -7.90 18.48 3.93
N ARG A 217 -8.92 18.07 3.17
CA ARG A 217 -10.17 18.81 3.05
C ARG A 217 -10.90 18.89 4.38
N MET A 218 -11.10 17.76 5.06
CA MET A 218 -11.73 17.73 6.39
C MET A 218 -10.93 18.55 7.42
N TYR A 219 -9.61 18.52 7.32
CA TYR A 219 -8.73 19.33 8.13
C TYR A 219 -8.96 20.83 7.86
N ALA A 220 -9.06 21.25 6.58
CA ALA A 220 -9.33 22.61 6.18
C ALA A 220 -10.69 23.12 6.68
N GLU A 221 -11.73 22.30 6.55
CA GLU A 221 -13.10 22.61 6.97
C GLU A 221 -13.23 22.79 8.51
N ARG A 222 -12.36 22.13 9.28
CA ARG A 222 -12.41 22.19 10.76
C ARG A 222 -11.62 23.34 11.38
N ARG A 223 -10.83 24.03 10.60
CA ARG A 223 -10.07 25.18 11.10
C ARG A 223 -10.92 26.42 11.05
N ALA A 224 -10.89 27.19 12.17
CA ALA A 224 -11.50 28.51 12.24
C ALA A 224 -10.78 29.57 11.39
N ALA A 225 -9.52 29.30 10.98
CA ALA A 225 -8.72 30.17 10.13
C ALA A 225 -8.42 29.48 8.79
N PRO A 226 -8.38 30.20 7.66
CA PRO A 226 -7.95 29.62 6.39
C PRO A 226 -6.57 28.99 6.55
N ILE A 227 -6.31 27.92 5.78
CA ILE A 227 -4.97 27.35 5.69
C ILE A 227 -4.07 28.44 5.11
N LEU A 228 -3.43 29.20 5.98
CA LEU A 228 -2.39 30.14 5.56
C LEU A 228 -1.20 29.29 5.16
N LEU A 229 -1.18 28.92 3.89
CA LEU A 229 -0.01 28.33 3.27
C LEU A 229 1.06 29.41 3.30
N HIS A 230 1.95 29.34 4.29
CA HIS A 230 3.20 30.07 4.30
C HIS A 230 4.12 29.42 3.27
N ALA A 231 3.73 29.47 2.01
CA ALA A 231 4.69 29.34 0.94
C ALA A 231 5.35 30.71 0.79
N PRO A 232 6.68 30.82 0.83
CA PRO A 232 7.33 32.05 0.42
C PRO A 232 6.79 32.41 -0.96
N ALA A 233 6.25 33.62 -1.10
CA ALA A 233 5.60 34.09 -2.32
C ALA A 233 6.54 34.10 -3.54
N ASP A 234 7.82 34.01 -3.29
CA ASP A 234 8.89 34.16 -4.29
C ASP A 234 9.20 32.86 -5.06
N SER A 235 8.67 31.70 -4.64
CA SER A 235 8.86 30.43 -5.38
C SER A 235 7.83 30.17 -6.48
N VAL A 236 6.89 31.09 -6.71
CA VAL A 236 5.76 30.92 -7.66
C VAL A 236 6.12 31.40 -9.08
N ALA A 237 7.32 31.96 -9.28
CA ALA A 237 7.66 32.66 -10.53
C ALA A 237 7.98 31.78 -11.74
N ASP A 238 8.04 30.45 -11.60
CA ASP A 238 8.30 29.60 -12.77
C ASP A 238 7.05 28.82 -13.19
N ALA A 239 6.29 29.47 -14.05
CA ALA A 239 5.17 28.86 -14.81
C ALA A 239 5.62 27.77 -15.82
N THR A 240 6.71 27.07 -15.54
CA THR A 240 7.22 25.95 -16.35
C THR A 240 6.56 24.60 -16.01
N GLY A 241 5.62 24.57 -15.05
CA GLY A 241 4.95 23.35 -14.61
C GLY A 241 4.15 22.58 -15.68
N ALA A 242 3.71 23.28 -16.74
CA ALA A 242 3.00 22.62 -17.85
C ALA A 242 3.92 21.80 -18.78
N ARG A 243 5.23 22.02 -18.71
CA ARG A 243 6.20 21.31 -19.58
C ARG A 243 6.76 20.03 -18.97
N VAL A 244 6.62 19.81 -17.66
CA VAL A 244 7.16 18.63 -16.96
C VAL A 244 6.28 17.38 -17.18
N GLY A 245 4.98 17.53 -17.40
CA GLY A 245 4.07 16.39 -17.62
C GLY A 245 4.41 15.58 -18.88
N ARG A 246 4.81 16.23 -19.96
CA ARG A 246 5.18 15.54 -21.23
C ARG A 246 6.48 14.73 -21.10
N PRO A 247 7.62 15.26 -20.61
CA PRO A 247 8.83 14.46 -20.47
C PRO A 247 8.71 13.37 -19.42
N LEU A 248 7.93 13.55 -18.35
CA LEU A 248 7.66 12.49 -17.38
C LEU A 248 6.82 11.37 -18.00
N LEU A 249 5.77 11.72 -18.74
CA LEU A 249 4.95 10.76 -19.48
C LEU A 249 5.79 10.00 -20.51
N LEU A 250 6.64 10.71 -21.25
CA LEU A 250 7.58 10.11 -22.19
C LEU A 250 8.59 9.19 -21.48
N ALA A 251 9.13 9.59 -20.35
CA ALA A 251 10.04 8.75 -19.55
C ALA A 251 9.35 7.47 -19.08
N VAL A 252 8.11 7.54 -18.58
CA VAL A 252 7.31 6.38 -18.18
C VAL A 252 7.03 5.47 -19.37
N LEU A 253 6.66 6.04 -20.52
CA LEU A 253 6.41 5.27 -21.76
C LEU A 253 7.69 4.60 -22.27
N ILE A 254 8.83 5.29 -22.22
CA ILE A 254 10.14 4.72 -22.58
C ILE A 254 10.51 3.57 -21.67
N VAL A 255 10.37 3.74 -20.35
CA VAL A 255 10.67 2.67 -19.37
C VAL A 255 9.73 1.46 -19.60
N ALA A 256 8.45 1.71 -19.83
CA ALA A 256 7.49 0.64 -20.15
C ALA A 256 7.83 -0.08 -21.47
N ALA A 257 8.21 0.67 -22.51
CA ALA A 257 8.62 0.11 -23.78
C ALA A 257 9.94 -0.71 -23.66
N LEU A 258 10.91 -0.20 -22.91
CA LEU A 258 12.17 -0.93 -22.64
C LEU A 258 11.92 -2.21 -21.84
N ALA A 259 11.03 -2.16 -20.83
CA ALA A 259 10.64 -3.34 -20.06
C ALA A 259 9.94 -4.38 -20.94
N ALA A 260 9.05 -3.95 -21.84
CA ALA A 260 8.39 -4.83 -22.80
C ALA A 260 9.38 -5.46 -23.79
N LEU A 261 10.32 -4.66 -24.32
CA LEU A 261 11.37 -5.15 -25.21
C LEU A 261 12.30 -6.15 -24.51
N ALA A 262 12.71 -5.84 -23.26
CA ALA A 262 13.53 -6.75 -22.45
C ALA A 262 12.77 -8.06 -22.19
N MET A 263 11.47 -8.00 -21.91
CA MET A 263 10.64 -9.18 -21.72
C MET A 263 10.55 -10.03 -23.00
N ILE A 264 10.30 -9.39 -24.16
CA ILE A 264 10.26 -10.06 -25.46
C ILE A 264 11.62 -10.72 -25.75
N PHE A 265 12.72 -10.00 -25.52
CA PHE A 265 14.08 -10.53 -25.69
C PHE A 265 14.33 -11.74 -24.79
N LEU A 266 13.95 -11.65 -23.51
CA LEU A 266 14.08 -12.76 -22.56
C LEU A 266 13.24 -13.97 -23.02
N LEU A 267 12.01 -13.76 -23.45
CA LEU A 267 11.13 -14.81 -23.95
C LEU A 267 11.65 -15.48 -25.21
N GLN A 268 12.31 -14.74 -26.10
CA GLN A 268 12.91 -15.30 -27.32
C GLN A 268 14.19 -16.13 -27.04
N HIS A 269 14.86 -15.87 -25.91
CA HIS A 269 16.09 -16.56 -25.53
C HIS A 269 15.87 -17.58 -24.41
N LEU A 270 14.64 -17.74 -23.92
CA LEU A 270 14.24 -18.87 -23.07
C LEU A 270 14.17 -20.12 -23.96
N ASP A 271 15.27 -20.87 -23.99
CA ASP A 271 15.31 -22.22 -24.56
C ASP A 271 14.49 -23.11 -23.60
N VAL A 272 13.20 -23.23 -23.86
CA VAL A 272 12.32 -24.15 -23.14
C VAL A 272 12.74 -25.54 -23.62
N ARG A 273 13.76 -26.12 -22.97
CA ARG A 273 14.12 -27.54 -23.18
C ARG A 273 12.88 -28.35 -22.88
N GLU A 274 12.38 -29.05 -23.88
CA GLU A 274 11.26 -30.00 -23.76
C GLU A 274 11.56 -31.19 -22.83
N ASP A 275 12.81 -31.37 -22.42
CA ASP A 275 13.23 -32.36 -21.44
C ASP A 275 12.96 -31.90 -20.01
N VAL A 276 11.69 -31.76 -19.66
CA VAL A 276 11.29 -31.72 -18.26
C VAL A 276 11.38 -33.15 -17.74
N ALA A 277 12.51 -33.50 -17.10
CA ALA A 277 12.57 -34.67 -16.25
C ALA A 277 11.55 -34.50 -15.13
N VAL A 278 10.37 -35.08 -15.28
CA VAL A 278 9.34 -35.12 -14.23
C VAL A 278 9.88 -36.04 -13.14
N THR A 279 10.57 -35.48 -12.18
CA THR A 279 10.93 -36.17 -10.95
C THR A 279 9.64 -36.38 -10.16
N ALA A 280 9.01 -37.53 -10.32
CA ALA A 280 7.83 -37.94 -9.57
C ALA A 280 8.23 -38.18 -8.12
N HIS A 281 8.29 -37.09 -7.35
CA HIS A 281 8.54 -37.15 -5.92
C HIS A 281 7.29 -37.73 -5.24
N ARG A 282 7.40 -39.02 -4.78
CA ARG A 282 6.38 -39.76 -4.02
C ARG A 282 5.11 -40.26 -4.77
N GLY A 283 4.95 -39.97 -6.07
CA GLY A 283 3.77 -40.48 -6.80
C GLY A 283 3.86 -41.95 -7.24
N ALA A 284 5.06 -42.55 -7.23
CA ALA A 284 5.32 -43.90 -7.69
C ALA A 284 5.71 -44.90 -6.56
N SER A 285 5.43 -44.54 -5.30
CA SER A 285 5.81 -45.35 -4.13
C SER A 285 5.25 -46.80 -4.12
N MET A 286 4.15 -47.03 -4.87
CA MET A 286 3.62 -48.38 -5.07
C MET A 286 4.34 -49.21 -6.17
N ARG A 287 5.07 -48.53 -7.09
CA ARG A 287 5.81 -49.18 -8.18
C ARG A 287 7.32 -49.14 -8.01
N ALA A 288 7.81 -48.20 -7.16
CA ALA A 288 9.22 -48.05 -6.83
C ALA A 288 9.33 -47.69 -5.33
N PRO A 289 9.21 -48.64 -4.41
CA PRO A 289 9.18 -48.39 -2.96
C PRO A 289 10.52 -47.89 -2.40
N GLU A 290 11.55 -47.79 -3.22
CA GLU A 290 12.91 -47.40 -2.80
C GLU A 290 13.28 -45.92 -3.08
N ASN A 291 12.34 -45.11 -3.52
CA ASN A 291 12.57 -43.70 -3.75
C ASN A 291 11.98 -42.84 -2.63
#